data_c8723a3bade000a2813d74ce9c36fbea
#
_entry.id   c8723a3bade000a2813d74ce9c36fbea
#
_cell.length_a   1.000
_cell.length_b   1.000
_cell.length_c   1.000
_cell.angle_alpha   90.00
_cell.angle_beta   90.00
_cell.angle_gamma   90.00
#
_symmetry.space_group_name_H-M   'P 1'
#
loop_
_entity.id
_entity.type
_entity.pdbx_description
1 polymer ?
#
loop_
_entity_poly.entity_id
_entity_poly.type
_entity_poly.pdbx_seq_one_letter_code
_entity_poly.pdbx_strand_id
1 'polypeptide(L)'
;MQRRERNKGAKEKIAKYAAGLIEPGDFVYIDAGTTTDLMIDFITVRQAVFVTNAITHAKKLAQKGCTVYILGGEFKTVTEAIVGEEAVSSVEKYNFTKGFWGANGISMQRGFSTPELKEALVKKRSMENCRDCYILADDSKFNQISSVTFAPFESAKIITTGLTKPAYRKCKNVIEV
;
A
#
# COMPACT_ATOMS: atom_id res chain seq x y z
N MET A 1 -0.81 15.29 -10.76
CA MET A 1 -1.34 14.80 -12.04
C MET A 1 -0.45 13.77 -12.71
N GLN A 2 0.85 14.01 -12.87
CA GLN A 2 1.73 13.07 -13.60
C GLN A 2 1.83 11.64 -13.06
N ARG A 3 1.69 11.39 -11.76
CA ARG A 3 1.73 10.03 -11.18
C ARG A 3 0.46 9.21 -11.44
N ARG A 4 -0.70 9.87 -11.58
CA ARG A 4 -1.99 9.18 -11.82
C ARG A 4 -2.12 8.61 -13.22
N GLU A 5 -1.53 9.27 -14.21
CA GLU A 5 -1.62 8.85 -15.61
C GLU A 5 -0.51 7.89 -16.04
N ARG A 6 0.61 7.88 -15.30
CA ARG A 6 1.75 7.01 -15.63
C ARG A 6 1.41 5.53 -15.35
N ASN A 7 1.44 4.70 -16.40
CA ASN A 7 1.16 3.27 -16.33
C ASN A 7 -0.26 2.93 -15.83
N LYS A 8 -1.27 3.70 -16.27
CA LYS A 8 -2.66 3.55 -15.81
C LYS A 8 -3.19 2.11 -15.98
N GLY A 9 -2.96 1.49 -17.12
CA GLY A 9 -3.42 0.11 -17.38
C GLY A 9 -2.79 -0.92 -16.43
N ALA A 10 -1.51 -0.77 -16.13
CA ALA A 10 -0.81 -1.63 -15.17
C ALA A 10 -1.36 -1.45 -13.75
N LYS A 11 -1.56 -0.21 -13.32
CA LYS A 11 -2.12 0.10 -12.00
C LYS A 11 -3.53 -0.44 -11.83
N GLU A 12 -4.37 -0.39 -12.86
CA GLU A 12 -5.72 -0.95 -12.82
C GLU A 12 -5.73 -2.46 -12.64
N LYS A 13 -4.88 -3.19 -13.35
CA LYS A 13 -4.75 -4.65 -13.19
C LYS A 13 -4.33 -5.04 -11.78
N ILE A 14 -3.31 -4.36 -11.26
CA ILE A 14 -2.79 -4.57 -9.91
C ILE A 14 -3.87 -4.26 -8.87
N ALA A 15 -4.53 -3.11 -9.00
CA ALA A 15 -5.57 -2.64 -8.09
C ALA A 15 -6.77 -3.59 -8.04
N LYS A 16 -7.22 -4.06 -9.19
CA LYS A 16 -8.34 -5.00 -9.30
C LYS A 16 -8.02 -6.34 -8.64
N TYR A 17 -6.84 -6.87 -8.88
CA TYR A 17 -6.40 -8.12 -8.25
C TYR A 17 -6.31 -7.97 -6.74
N ALA A 18 -5.69 -6.90 -6.26
CA ALA A 18 -5.54 -6.61 -4.83
C ALA A 18 -6.90 -6.51 -4.12
N ALA A 19 -7.84 -5.77 -4.70
CA ALA A 19 -9.19 -5.63 -4.15
C ALA A 19 -9.89 -7.00 -4.00
N GLY A 20 -9.66 -7.90 -4.95
CA GLY A 20 -10.22 -9.25 -4.92
C GLY A 20 -9.70 -10.15 -3.78
N LEU A 21 -8.61 -9.77 -3.14
CA LEU A 21 -8.05 -10.51 -2.01
C LEU A 21 -8.78 -10.25 -0.69
N ILE A 22 -9.54 -9.17 -0.60
CA ILE A 22 -10.26 -8.79 0.61
C ILE A 22 -11.47 -9.71 0.80
N GLU A 23 -11.60 -10.25 2.00
CA GLU A 23 -12.66 -11.17 2.38
C GLU A 23 -13.55 -10.58 3.49
N PRO A 24 -14.81 -11.04 3.62
CA PRO A 24 -15.64 -10.66 4.76
C PRO A 24 -14.95 -10.97 6.08
N GLY A 25 -15.00 -10.03 7.02
CA GLY A 25 -14.36 -10.16 8.33
C GLY A 25 -12.92 -9.67 8.38
N ASP A 26 -12.33 -9.28 7.23
CA ASP A 26 -10.97 -8.73 7.23
C ASP A 26 -10.90 -7.37 7.94
N PHE A 27 -9.76 -7.13 8.56
CA PHE A 27 -9.34 -5.85 9.11
C PHE A 27 -8.15 -5.35 8.30
N VAL A 28 -8.38 -4.33 7.45
CA VAL A 28 -7.51 -4.00 6.33
C VAL A 28 -6.86 -2.63 6.49
N TYR A 29 -5.54 -2.58 6.34
CA TYR A 29 -4.82 -1.30 6.19
C TYR A 29 -4.62 -0.95 4.73
N ILE A 30 -4.94 0.29 4.35
CA ILE A 30 -4.69 0.82 3.00
C ILE A 30 -3.82 2.07 3.10
N ASP A 31 -2.61 1.97 2.59
CA ASP A 31 -1.62 3.05 2.57
C ASP A 31 -1.97 4.12 1.52
N ALA A 32 -1.57 5.35 1.76
CA ALA A 32 -1.71 6.42 0.78
C ALA A 32 -0.91 6.12 -0.50
N GLY A 33 -1.51 6.30 -1.64
CA GLY A 33 -0.85 6.07 -2.93
C GLY A 33 -1.84 6.03 -4.09
N THR A 34 -1.33 6.14 -5.31
CA THR A 34 -2.18 6.19 -6.51
C THR A 34 -2.76 4.83 -6.88
N THR A 35 -1.99 3.75 -6.71
CA THR A 35 -2.48 2.39 -6.99
C THR A 35 -3.45 1.92 -5.92
N THR A 36 -3.19 2.23 -4.66
CA THR A 36 -4.12 1.93 -3.55
C THR A 36 -5.41 2.75 -3.65
N ASP A 37 -5.34 3.97 -4.18
CA ASP A 37 -6.53 4.77 -4.48
C ASP A 37 -7.43 4.07 -5.52
N LEU A 38 -6.83 3.61 -6.61
CA LEU A 38 -7.55 2.83 -7.64
C LEU A 38 -8.12 1.52 -7.09
N MET A 39 -7.41 0.85 -6.21
CA MET A 39 -7.87 -0.39 -5.58
C MET A 39 -9.22 -0.22 -4.90
N ILE A 40 -9.45 0.92 -4.25
CA ILE A 40 -10.71 1.19 -3.55
C ILE A 40 -11.91 1.13 -4.50
N ASP A 41 -11.75 1.58 -5.74
CA ASP A 41 -12.82 1.55 -6.74
C ASP A 41 -13.29 0.12 -7.06
N PHE A 42 -12.43 -0.87 -6.87
CA PHE A 42 -12.72 -2.28 -7.13
C PHE A 42 -13.14 -3.08 -5.89
N ILE A 43 -13.17 -2.47 -4.71
CA ILE A 43 -13.61 -3.13 -3.48
C ILE A 43 -15.12 -3.34 -3.52
N THR A 44 -15.56 -4.60 -3.35
CA THR A 44 -16.97 -4.99 -3.31
C THR A 44 -17.39 -5.50 -1.93
N VAL A 45 -16.45 -5.89 -1.09
CA VAL A 45 -16.71 -6.43 0.25
C VAL A 45 -16.97 -5.30 1.23
N ARG A 46 -18.18 -5.24 1.79
CA ARG A 46 -18.58 -4.23 2.79
C ARG A 46 -18.39 -4.70 4.23
N GLN A 47 -18.31 -6.01 4.44
CA GLN A 47 -18.18 -6.64 5.78
C GLN A 47 -16.73 -6.65 6.27
N ALA A 48 -15.86 -5.84 5.70
CA ALA A 48 -14.51 -5.61 6.18
C ALA A 48 -14.44 -4.24 6.85
N VAL A 49 -13.46 -4.07 7.75
CA VAL A 49 -13.16 -2.79 8.39
C VAL A 49 -11.82 -2.29 7.84
N PHE A 50 -11.76 -1.01 7.52
CA PHE A 50 -10.60 -0.40 6.90
C PHE A 50 -9.96 0.64 7.81
N VAL A 51 -8.63 0.70 7.76
CA VAL A 51 -7.82 1.78 8.37
C VAL A 51 -6.93 2.36 7.29
N THR A 52 -6.82 3.68 7.23
CA THR A 52 -5.98 4.34 6.23
C THR A 52 -5.34 5.60 6.80
N ASN A 53 -4.21 6.00 6.25
CA ASN A 53 -3.57 7.28 6.51
C ASN A 53 -3.82 8.31 5.39
N ALA A 54 -4.78 8.06 4.50
CA ALA A 54 -5.10 8.97 3.40
C ALA A 54 -6.52 9.49 3.50
N ILE A 55 -6.69 10.80 3.52
CA ILE A 55 -8.01 11.46 3.63
C ILE A 55 -8.90 11.10 2.44
N THR A 56 -8.35 11.14 1.23
CA THR A 56 -9.09 10.78 0.01
C THR A 56 -9.54 9.33 0.02
N HIS A 57 -8.69 8.42 0.49
CA HIS A 57 -9.03 7.00 0.63
C HIS A 57 -10.17 6.79 1.63
N ALA A 58 -10.11 7.46 2.78
CA ALA A 58 -11.16 7.38 3.80
C ALA A 58 -12.51 7.84 3.26
N LYS A 59 -12.54 8.95 2.52
CA LYS A 59 -13.75 9.47 1.89
C LYS A 59 -14.34 8.47 0.89
N LYS A 60 -13.52 7.91 0.01
CA LYS A 60 -13.96 6.92 -0.98
C LYS A 60 -14.55 5.67 -0.32
N LEU A 61 -13.87 5.14 0.70
CA LEU A 61 -14.35 3.97 1.45
C LEU A 61 -15.67 4.26 2.15
N ALA A 62 -15.79 5.40 2.79
CA ALA A 62 -17.03 5.82 3.46
C ALA A 62 -18.19 5.97 2.47
N GLN A 63 -17.94 6.54 1.30
CA GLN A 63 -18.94 6.69 0.24
C GLN A 63 -19.44 5.35 -0.31
N LYS A 64 -18.60 4.30 -0.24
CA LYS A 64 -18.99 2.93 -0.61
C LYS A 64 -19.75 2.20 0.50
N GLY A 65 -19.97 2.84 1.64
CA GLY A 65 -20.63 2.24 2.80
C GLY A 65 -19.75 1.37 3.67
N CYS A 66 -18.43 1.45 3.50
CA CYS A 66 -17.49 0.72 4.34
C CYS A 66 -17.24 1.45 5.67
N THR A 67 -17.01 0.66 6.73
CA THR A 67 -16.50 1.20 7.99
C THR A 67 -15.01 1.51 7.84
N VAL A 68 -14.63 2.75 8.07
CA VAL A 68 -13.25 3.21 7.92
C VAL A 68 -12.80 4.06 9.10
N TYR A 69 -11.58 3.79 9.57
CA TYR A 69 -10.87 4.61 10.54
C TYR A 69 -9.71 5.30 9.85
N ILE A 70 -9.52 6.59 10.12
CA ILE A 70 -8.38 7.35 9.62
C ILE A 70 -7.39 7.60 10.76
N LEU A 71 -6.09 7.53 10.48
CA LEU A 71 -5.07 7.84 11.46
C LEU A 71 -5.07 9.34 11.78
N GLY A 72 -4.82 9.69 13.05
CA GLY A 72 -4.50 11.06 13.44
C GLY A 72 -3.07 11.41 13.09
N GLY A 73 -2.74 12.69 13.01
CA GLY A 73 -1.39 13.16 12.79
C GLY A 73 -1.28 14.39 11.89
N GLU A 74 -0.08 14.63 11.38
CA GLU A 74 0.24 15.74 10.50
C GLU A 74 -0.26 15.46 9.07
N PHE A 75 -0.99 16.39 8.49
CA PHE A 75 -1.45 16.30 7.11
C PHE A 75 -0.37 16.79 6.14
N LYS A 76 0.05 15.91 5.24
CA LYS A 76 1.00 16.22 4.19
C LYS A 76 0.26 16.55 2.88
N THR A 77 0.32 17.82 2.47
CA THR A 77 -0.48 18.32 1.33
C THR A 77 -0.12 17.68 -0.01
N VAL A 78 1.16 17.39 -0.26
CA VAL A 78 1.62 16.85 -1.55
C VAL A 78 1.06 15.45 -1.84
N THR A 79 1.06 14.57 -0.84
CA THR A 79 0.59 13.19 -0.96
C THR A 79 -0.79 12.95 -0.36
N GLU A 80 -1.35 13.98 0.30
CA GLU A 80 -2.62 13.91 1.02
C GLU A 80 -2.66 12.81 2.09
N ALA A 81 -1.47 12.52 2.65
CA ALA A 81 -1.28 11.49 3.65
C ALA A 81 -1.15 12.08 5.06
N ILE A 82 -1.56 11.31 6.05
CA ILE A 82 -1.31 11.59 7.46
C ILE A 82 -0.01 10.90 7.85
N VAL A 83 0.91 11.66 8.44
CA VAL A 83 2.25 11.19 8.83
C VAL A 83 2.65 11.73 10.19
N GLY A 84 3.85 11.38 10.65
CA GLY A 84 4.44 11.88 11.88
C GLY A 84 4.20 10.97 13.09
N GLU A 85 4.69 11.40 14.23
CA GLU A 85 4.68 10.61 15.48
C GLU A 85 3.29 10.19 15.92
N GLU A 86 2.31 11.08 15.82
CA GLU A 86 0.92 10.78 16.18
C GLU A 86 0.31 9.72 15.26
N ALA A 87 0.64 9.75 13.96
CA ALA A 87 0.19 8.73 13.02
C ALA A 87 0.80 7.35 13.35
N VAL A 88 2.09 7.30 13.65
CA VAL A 88 2.78 6.09 14.08
C VAL A 88 2.15 5.54 15.36
N SER A 89 1.95 6.39 16.36
CA SER A 89 1.29 6.02 17.62
C SER A 89 -0.14 5.54 17.40
N SER A 90 -0.88 6.21 16.53
CA SER A 90 -2.28 5.88 16.21
C SER A 90 -2.41 4.48 15.59
N VAL A 91 -1.45 4.05 14.77
CA VAL A 91 -1.50 2.75 14.10
C VAL A 91 -1.07 1.58 15.00
N GLU A 92 -0.32 1.85 16.05
CA GLU A 92 0.26 0.80 16.92
C GLU A 92 -0.77 -0.11 17.60
N LYS A 93 -1.95 0.41 17.89
CA LYS A 93 -3.02 -0.34 18.57
C LYS A 93 -3.73 -1.35 17.68
N TYR A 94 -3.56 -1.28 16.37
CA TYR A 94 -4.29 -2.12 15.43
C TYR A 94 -3.52 -3.39 15.08
N ASN A 95 -4.27 -4.46 14.79
CA ASN A 95 -3.75 -5.72 14.30
C ASN A 95 -4.47 -6.07 13.00
N PHE A 96 -3.82 -5.87 11.86
CA PHE A 96 -4.43 -6.05 10.55
C PHE A 96 -4.34 -7.50 10.08
N THR A 97 -5.40 -7.99 9.44
CA THR A 97 -5.37 -9.29 8.75
C THR A 97 -4.68 -9.15 7.39
N LYS A 98 -4.97 -8.06 6.67
CA LYS A 98 -4.37 -7.73 5.39
C LYS A 98 -4.01 -6.26 5.33
N GLY A 99 -3.00 -5.93 4.53
CA GLY A 99 -2.64 -4.54 4.27
C GLY A 99 -2.03 -4.39 2.89
N PHE A 100 -2.18 -3.19 2.33
CA PHE A 100 -1.76 -2.84 0.98
C PHE A 100 -0.99 -1.53 1.00
N TRP A 101 0.23 -1.56 0.49
CA TRP A 101 1.15 -0.41 0.48
C TRP A 101 1.70 -0.15 -0.91
N GLY A 102 2.03 1.11 -1.17
CA GLY A 102 2.88 1.49 -2.29
C GLY A 102 4.36 1.50 -1.90
N ALA A 103 5.23 1.44 -2.88
CA ALA A 103 6.67 1.63 -2.74
C ALA A 103 7.22 2.40 -3.93
N ASN A 104 8.24 3.20 -3.70
CA ASN A 104 8.95 3.90 -4.78
C ASN A 104 10.11 3.07 -5.32
N GLY A 105 10.69 2.22 -4.48
CA GLY A 105 11.77 1.31 -4.87
C GLY A 105 11.57 -0.09 -4.30
N ILE A 106 11.94 -1.10 -5.09
CA ILE A 106 11.95 -2.50 -4.73
C ILE A 106 13.32 -3.09 -5.09
N SER A 107 14.02 -3.61 -4.08
CA SER A 107 15.35 -4.20 -4.24
C SER A 107 15.43 -5.47 -3.38
N MET A 108 15.96 -6.56 -3.95
CA MET A 108 16.17 -7.79 -3.18
C MET A 108 17.07 -7.57 -1.98
N GLN A 109 18.07 -6.69 -2.12
CA GLN A 109 19.07 -6.43 -1.06
C GLN A 109 18.60 -5.35 -0.07
N ARG A 110 17.92 -4.33 -0.56
CA ARG A 110 17.54 -3.15 0.23
C ARG A 110 16.06 -3.11 0.63
N GLY A 111 15.27 -4.06 0.13
CA GLY A 111 13.84 -4.13 0.45
C GLY A 111 13.00 -3.06 -0.25
N PHE A 112 11.96 -2.62 0.44
CA PHE A 112 11.03 -1.60 -0.03
C PHE A 112 11.41 -0.23 0.49
N SER A 113 11.39 0.78 -0.39
CA SER A 113 11.85 2.13 -0.05
C SER A 113 10.93 3.23 -0.58
N THR A 114 11.01 4.38 0.07
CA THR A 114 10.23 5.59 -0.23
C THR A 114 11.11 6.82 0.02
N PRO A 115 10.83 7.99 -0.61
CA PRO A 115 11.72 9.15 -0.48
C PRO A 115 11.76 9.80 0.88
N GLU A 116 10.69 9.70 1.69
CA GLU A 116 10.51 10.53 2.86
C GLU A 116 10.41 9.72 4.15
N LEU A 117 11.17 10.16 5.18
CA LEU A 117 11.26 9.48 6.46
C LEU A 117 9.93 9.38 7.18
N LYS A 118 9.13 10.45 7.24
CA LYS A 118 7.84 10.45 7.94
C LYS A 118 6.86 9.44 7.34
N GLU A 119 6.82 9.33 6.01
CA GLU A 119 6.01 8.32 5.33
C GLU A 119 6.55 6.90 5.56
N ALA A 120 7.86 6.74 5.52
CA ALA A 120 8.52 5.45 5.75
C ALA A 120 8.19 4.89 7.14
N LEU A 121 8.14 5.73 8.17
CA LEU A 121 7.85 5.30 9.55
C LEU A 121 6.42 4.79 9.70
N VAL A 122 5.44 5.43 9.08
CA VAL A 122 4.04 4.98 9.09
C VAL A 122 3.91 3.65 8.32
N LYS A 123 4.55 3.55 7.16
CA LYS A 123 4.59 2.29 6.38
C LYS A 123 5.18 1.15 7.21
N LYS A 124 6.34 1.37 7.79
CA LYS A 124 7.03 0.38 8.60
C LYS A 124 6.17 -0.13 9.75
N ARG A 125 5.62 0.80 10.55
CA ARG A 125 4.84 0.43 11.73
C ARG A 125 3.55 -0.29 11.37
N SER A 126 2.83 0.16 10.35
CA SER A 126 1.61 -0.49 9.90
C SER A 126 1.86 -1.90 9.34
N MET A 127 2.97 -2.09 8.63
CA MET A 127 3.37 -3.42 8.13
C MET A 127 3.74 -4.38 9.27
N GLU A 128 4.44 -3.90 10.29
CA GLU A 128 4.81 -4.71 11.46
C GLU A 128 3.58 -5.27 12.19
N ASN A 129 2.44 -4.58 12.12
CA ASN A 129 1.19 -4.97 12.76
C ASN A 129 0.23 -5.68 11.79
N CYS A 130 0.70 -6.18 10.68
CA CYS A 130 -0.13 -6.81 9.65
C CYS A 130 0.32 -8.24 9.38
N ARG A 131 -0.67 -9.15 9.29
CA ARG A 131 -0.40 -10.56 9.02
C ARG A 131 0.01 -10.80 7.57
N ASP A 132 -0.83 -10.39 6.63
CA ASP A 132 -0.59 -10.57 5.19
C ASP A 132 -0.37 -9.22 4.53
N CYS A 133 0.89 -8.90 4.23
CA CYS A 133 1.32 -7.64 3.64
C CYS A 133 1.46 -7.76 2.13
N TYR A 134 0.92 -6.78 1.40
CA TYR A 134 1.01 -6.69 -0.06
C TYR A 134 1.56 -5.34 -0.49
N ILE A 135 2.59 -5.36 -1.31
CA ILE A 135 3.11 -4.17 -2.00
C ILE A 135 2.51 -4.14 -3.40
N LEU A 136 1.88 -3.03 -3.76
CA LEU A 136 1.31 -2.80 -5.09
C LEU A 136 2.27 -1.92 -5.88
N ALA A 137 2.90 -2.48 -6.91
CA ALA A 137 3.91 -1.74 -7.67
C ALA A 137 3.99 -2.21 -9.12
N ASP A 138 4.09 -1.27 -10.03
CA ASP A 138 4.36 -1.56 -11.44
C ASP A 138 5.84 -1.88 -11.67
N ASP A 139 6.18 -2.35 -12.87
CA ASP A 139 7.53 -2.76 -13.26
C ASP A 139 8.60 -1.69 -13.02
N SER A 140 8.24 -0.42 -13.14
CA SER A 140 9.21 0.70 -13.00
C SER A 140 9.82 0.84 -11.61
N LYS A 141 9.23 0.21 -10.60
CA LYS A 141 9.69 0.28 -9.20
C LYS A 141 10.80 -0.74 -8.89
N PHE A 142 10.89 -1.80 -9.66
CA PHE A 142 11.88 -2.85 -9.47
C PHE A 142 13.29 -2.39 -9.83
N ASN A 143 14.29 -2.83 -9.07
CA ASN A 143 15.69 -2.39 -9.15
C ASN A 143 15.91 -0.89 -8.87
N GLN A 144 14.96 -0.27 -8.18
CA GLN A 144 15.08 1.10 -7.71
C GLN A 144 15.28 1.14 -6.20
N ILE A 145 16.11 2.06 -5.74
CA ILE A 145 16.35 2.30 -4.32
C ILE A 145 16.06 3.78 -4.06
N SER A 146 15.09 4.03 -3.20
CA SER A 146 14.75 5.39 -2.74
C SER A 146 15.45 5.68 -1.40
N SER A 147 15.31 6.90 -0.90
CA SER A 147 16.12 7.41 0.22
C SER A 147 15.97 6.64 1.52
N VAL A 148 14.77 6.09 1.82
CA VAL A 148 14.49 5.44 3.11
C VAL A 148 13.86 4.08 2.89
N THR A 149 14.52 3.04 3.38
CA THR A 149 13.98 1.67 3.42
C THR A 149 12.99 1.55 4.58
N PHE A 150 11.81 1.00 4.32
CA PHE A 150 10.79 0.81 5.36
C PHE A 150 10.50 -0.64 5.70
N ALA A 151 10.87 -1.61 4.86
CA ALA A 151 10.67 -3.02 5.16
C ALA A 151 11.61 -3.92 4.33
N PRO A 152 11.97 -5.12 4.85
CA PRO A 152 12.75 -6.10 4.09
C PRO A 152 11.97 -6.65 2.89
N PHE A 153 12.70 -7.07 1.86
CA PHE A 153 12.10 -7.61 0.63
C PHE A 153 11.15 -8.80 0.88
N GLU A 154 11.51 -9.67 1.81
CA GLU A 154 10.75 -10.88 2.13
C GLU A 154 9.53 -10.63 3.02
N SER A 155 9.35 -9.42 3.53
CA SER A 155 8.27 -9.10 4.49
C SER A 155 6.89 -8.96 3.85
N ALA A 156 6.78 -8.92 2.54
CA ALA A 156 5.53 -8.76 1.82
C ALA A 156 5.51 -9.52 0.50
N LYS A 157 4.31 -9.83 0.03
CA LYS A 157 4.08 -10.23 -1.35
C LYS A 157 3.97 -8.99 -2.22
N ILE A 158 4.47 -9.06 -3.45
CA ILE A 158 4.45 -7.95 -4.39
C ILE A 158 3.49 -8.29 -5.52
N ILE A 159 2.47 -7.46 -5.70
CA ILE A 159 1.53 -7.59 -6.82
C ILE A 159 1.99 -6.64 -7.92
N THR A 160 2.30 -7.19 -9.07
CA THR A 160 2.80 -6.45 -10.23
C THR A 160 2.23 -7.00 -11.54
N THR A 161 2.50 -6.33 -12.63
CA THR A 161 2.14 -6.78 -13.98
C THR A 161 3.21 -6.34 -14.97
N GLY A 162 3.37 -7.08 -16.07
CA GLY A 162 4.31 -6.73 -17.14
C GLY A 162 5.77 -6.65 -16.67
N LEU A 163 6.17 -7.53 -15.77
CA LEU A 163 7.51 -7.51 -15.17
C LEU A 163 8.59 -7.82 -16.20
N THR A 164 9.55 -6.91 -16.37
CA THR A 164 10.65 -7.04 -17.33
C THR A 164 11.97 -7.50 -16.74
N LYS A 165 12.03 -7.73 -15.42
CA LYS A 165 13.23 -8.14 -14.70
C LYS A 165 13.16 -9.61 -14.32
N PRO A 166 13.82 -10.53 -15.07
CA PRO A 166 13.68 -11.99 -14.88
C PRO A 166 14.03 -12.49 -13.48
N ALA A 167 14.99 -11.84 -12.81
CA ALA A 167 15.41 -12.24 -11.48
C ALA A 167 14.27 -12.16 -10.45
N TYR A 168 13.40 -11.15 -10.59
CA TYR A 168 12.25 -10.97 -9.69
C TYR A 168 11.11 -11.94 -9.99
N ARG A 169 10.94 -12.38 -11.23
CA ARG A 169 9.93 -13.39 -11.58
C ARG A 169 10.13 -14.72 -10.85
N LYS A 170 11.37 -15.03 -10.49
CA LYS A 170 11.72 -16.27 -9.78
C LYS A 170 11.45 -16.19 -8.28
N CYS A 171 11.16 -15.00 -7.76
CA CYS A 171 10.93 -14.81 -6.32
C CYS A 171 9.54 -15.31 -5.93
N LYS A 172 9.48 -16.08 -4.84
CA LYS A 172 8.23 -16.70 -4.34
C LYS A 172 7.18 -15.68 -3.91
N ASN A 173 7.62 -14.49 -3.49
CA ASN A 173 6.76 -13.42 -3.00
C ASN A 173 6.29 -12.47 -4.11
N VAL A 174 6.63 -12.70 -5.36
CA VAL A 174 6.19 -11.89 -6.50
C VAL A 174 4.98 -12.55 -7.18
N ILE A 175 3.89 -11.80 -7.29
CA ILE A 175 2.65 -12.21 -7.95
C ILE A 175 2.50 -11.33 -9.20
N GLU A 176 2.66 -11.92 -10.36
CA GLU A 176 2.48 -11.24 -11.66
C GLU A 176 1.06 -11.49 -12.18
N VAL A 177 0.30 -10.44 -12.42
CA VAL A 177 -1.10 -10.49 -12.86
C VAL A 177 -1.30 -9.91 -14.27
#